data_042776b7f9968e6f5609c918411a3e51
#
_entry.id   042776b7f9968e6f5609c918411a3e51
#
_cell.length_a   1.000
_cell.length_b   1.000
_cell.length_c   1.000
_cell.angle_alpha   90.00
_cell.angle_beta   90.00
_cell.angle_gamma   90.00
#
_symmetry.space_group_name_H-M   'P 1'
#
loop_
_entity.id
_entity.type
_entity.pdbx_description
1 polymer ?
#
loop_
_entity_poly.entity_id
_entity_poly.type
_entity_poly.pdbx_seq_one_letter_code
_entity_poly.pdbx_strand_id
1 'polypeptide(L)'
;MKKQIYLDYNATVPLLEDVKKSLIDCMDVGPLNASSIHYYGRKGKDIIDIARTNISELINTNKNNIIFTGSATEAINLLFSNFETIVVTSIEHFAVLSSSKSDHIIPVNQDGVVDLNFLELYLKKLVKNYKNILVSVMWVNNETGIIQPIEHVVEIAKKFGCLVHCDAAQALGKIKINLEEIALDFLTLSGHKIGAPTGIGALIHNDKIELTPQILGGGQEKGMRAGTENILGIKGFGVAAKFILNAT
;
A
#
# COMPACT_ATOMS: atom_id res chain seq x y z
N MET A 1 35.63 -16.16 -2.20
CA MET A 1 34.93 -14.94 -2.67
C MET A 1 34.77 -14.02 -1.47
N LYS A 2 35.06 -12.70 -1.59
CA LYS A 2 34.76 -11.73 -0.52
C LYS A 2 33.25 -11.70 -0.31
N LYS A 3 32.79 -11.83 0.94
CA LYS A 3 31.37 -11.72 1.31
C LYS A 3 30.92 -10.28 1.00
N GLN A 4 29.96 -10.11 0.12
CA GLN A 4 29.38 -8.80 -0.17
C GLN A 4 28.49 -8.37 1.00
N ILE A 5 28.58 -7.12 1.39
CA ILE A 5 27.75 -6.50 2.43
C ILE A 5 26.70 -5.66 1.71
N TYR A 6 25.41 -5.96 1.98
CA TYR A 6 24.28 -5.21 1.44
C TYR A 6 23.65 -4.37 2.56
N LEU A 7 23.56 -3.06 2.35
CA LEU A 7 23.06 -2.09 3.35
C LEU A 7 21.85 -1.28 2.86
N ASP A 8 21.40 -1.49 1.61
CA ASP A 8 20.34 -0.69 1.01
C ASP A 8 18.95 -1.33 1.20
N TYR A 9 18.57 -1.58 2.46
CA TYR A 9 17.29 -2.20 2.82
C TYR A 9 16.08 -1.30 2.52
N ASN A 10 16.27 0.00 2.38
CA ASN A 10 15.21 0.91 1.97
C ASN A 10 14.90 0.79 0.47
N ALA A 11 15.86 0.42 -0.37
CA ALA A 11 15.58 0.12 -1.78
C ALA A 11 14.84 -1.21 -1.93
N THR A 12 15.34 -2.28 -1.30
CA THR A 12 14.68 -3.60 -1.27
C THR A 12 15.24 -4.44 -0.12
N VAL A 13 14.41 -5.30 0.47
CA VAL A 13 14.84 -6.23 1.50
C VAL A 13 15.18 -7.58 0.84
N PRO A 14 16.28 -8.27 1.22
CA PRO A 14 16.52 -9.62 0.77
C PRO A 14 15.33 -10.53 1.04
N LEU A 15 15.07 -11.44 0.11
CA LEU A 15 13.95 -12.38 0.25
C LEU A 15 14.12 -13.20 1.54
N LEU A 16 13.07 -13.26 2.37
CA LEU A 16 13.07 -14.06 3.59
C LEU A 16 13.18 -15.56 3.23
N GLU A 17 13.93 -16.34 4.01
CA GLU A 17 14.08 -17.78 3.75
C GLU A 17 12.74 -18.53 3.81
N ASP A 18 11.83 -18.16 4.72
CA ASP A 18 10.49 -18.74 4.80
C ASP A 18 9.66 -18.40 3.53
N VAL A 19 9.82 -17.19 3.00
CA VAL A 19 9.20 -16.80 1.73
C VAL A 19 9.76 -17.65 0.61
N LYS A 20 11.08 -17.75 0.47
CA LYS A 20 11.75 -18.55 -0.57
C LYS A 20 11.26 -19.99 -0.56
N LYS A 21 11.25 -20.64 0.60
CA LYS A 21 10.75 -22.00 0.78
C LYS A 21 9.29 -22.12 0.35
N SER A 22 8.44 -21.21 0.81
CA SER A 22 7.01 -21.22 0.50
C SER A 22 6.71 -21.03 -0.99
N LEU A 23 7.57 -20.30 -1.72
CA LEU A 23 7.44 -20.13 -3.16
C LEU A 23 7.79 -21.41 -3.92
N ILE A 24 8.86 -22.12 -3.51
CA ILE A 24 9.23 -23.42 -4.08
C ILE A 24 8.08 -24.41 -3.89
N ASP A 25 7.57 -24.56 -2.64
CA ASP A 25 6.44 -25.41 -2.33
C ASP A 25 5.19 -25.05 -3.17
N CYS A 26 4.96 -23.76 -3.40
CA CYS A 26 3.83 -23.29 -4.20
C CYS A 26 3.96 -23.65 -5.69
N MET A 27 5.18 -23.56 -6.24
CA MET A 27 5.44 -23.96 -7.63
C MET A 27 5.21 -25.45 -7.87
N ASP A 28 5.45 -26.29 -6.88
CA ASP A 28 5.25 -27.74 -6.94
C ASP A 28 3.77 -28.16 -6.83
N VAL A 29 2.86 -27.25 -6.45
CA VAL A 29 1.41 -27.56 -6.35
C VAL A 29 0.80 -27.88 -7.74
N GLY A 30 1.26 -27.20 -8.80
CA GLY A 30 0.75 -27.38 -10.16
C GLY A 30 0.21 -26.08 -10.77
N PRO A 31 -0.62 -26.17 -11.83
CA PRO A 31 -1.11 -25.02 -12.58
C PRO A 31 -2.19 -24.27 -11.81
N LEU A 32 -1.80 -23.18 -11.14
CA LEU A 32 -2.67 -22.37 -10.31
C LEU A 32 -3.31 -21.23 -11.13
N ASN A 33 -4.66 -21.15 -11.12
CA ASN A 33 -5.43 -20.02 -11.62
C ASN A 33 -6.68 -19.87 -10.75
N ALA A 34 -6.74 -18.85 -9.90
CA ALA A 34 -7.79 -18.68 -8.91
C ALA A 34 -9.19 -18.45 -9.50
N SER A 35 -9.29 -18.10 -10.79
CA SER A 35 -10.56 -17.97 -11.50
C SER A 35 -11.16 -19.33 -11.94
N SER A 36 -10.39 -20.42 -11.87
CA SER A 36 -10.85 -21.76 -12.29
C SER A 36 -11.59 -22.50 -11.17
N ILE A 37 -12.64 -23.24 -11.53
CA ILE A 37 -13.51 -23.96 -10.56
C ILE A 37 -12.94 -25.32 -10.15
N HIS A 38 -11.95 -25.85 -10.86
CA HIS A 38 -11.35 -27.15 -10.57
C HIS A 38 -10.40 -27.12 -9.36
N TYR A 39 -9.84 -28.27 -8.97
CA TYR A 39 -8.98 -28.43 -7.80
C TYR A 39 -7.86 -27.39 -7.71
N TYR A 40 -7.07 -27.22 -8.76
CA TYR A 40 -5.93 -26.27 -8.77
C TYR A 40 -6.40 -24.80 -8.70
N GLY A 41 -7.55 -24.48 -9.29
CA GLY A 41 -8.14 -23.15 -9.17
C GLY A 41 -8.53 -22.83 -7.73
N ARG A 42 -9.19 -23.75 -7.04
CA ARG A 42 -9.52 -23.59 -5.62
C ARG A 42 -8.28 -23.44 -4.75
N LYS A 43 -7.20 -24.22 -5.03
CA LYS A 43 -5.91 -24.06 -4.34
C LYS A 43 -5.31 -22.68 -4.55
N GLY A 44 -5.36 -22.14 -5.77
CA GLY A 44 -4.94 -20.76 -6.05
C GLY A 44 -5.73 -19.74 -5.25
N LYS A 45 -7.06 -19.92 -5.18
CA LYS A 45 -7.93 -19.05 -4.38
C LYS A 45 -7.63 -19.12 -2.88
N ASP A 46 -7.41 -20.33 -2.33
CA ASP A 46 -7.03 -20.51 -0.93
C ASP A 46 -5.74 -19.79 -0.59
N ILE A 47 -4.73 -19.84 -1.49
CA ILE A 47 -3.45 -19.15 -1.32
C ILE A 47 -3.66 -17.64 -1.24
N ILE A 48 -4.45 -17.08 -2.13
CA ILE A 48 -4.77 -15.64 -2.16
C ILE A 48 -5.51 -15.24 -0.87
N ASP A 49 -6.51 -16.02 -0.45
CA ASP A 49 -7.29 -15.72 0.74
C ASP A 49 -6.45 -15.77 2.03
N ILE A 50 -5.54 -16.74 2.16
CA ILE A 50 -4.60 -16.83 3.29
C ILE A 50 -3.66 -15.63 3.30
N ALA A 51 -3.10 -15.25 2.16
CA ALA A 51 -2.20 -14.11 2.07
C ALA A 51 -2.93 -12.80 2.46
N ARG A 52 -4.16 -12.63 1.98
CA ARG A 52 -5.01 -11.49 2.32
C ARG A 52 -5.32 -11.42 3.81
N THR A 53 -5.59 -12.57 4.44
CA THR A 53 -5.81 -12.68 5.89
C THR A 53 -4.56 -12.27 6.66
N ASN A 54 -3.38 -12.80 6.31
CA ASN A 54 -2.13 -12.48 7.00
C ASN A 54 -1.79 -10.98 6.94
N ILE A 55 -2.01 -10.35 5.78
CA ILE A 55 -1.80 -8.90 5.64
C ILE A 55 -2.83 -8.11 6.46
N SER A 56 -4.10 -8.53 6.44
CA SER A 56 -5.15 -7.85 7.20
C SER A 56 -4.91 -7.91 8.71
N GLU A 57 -4.43 -9.04 9.22
CA GLU A 57 -4.03 -9.20 10.62
C GLU A 57 -2.85 -8.29 11.00
N LEU A 58 -1.84 -8.17 10.10
CA LEU A 58 -0.64 -7.36 10.36
C LEU A 58 -0.94 -5.86 10.51
N ILE A 59 -1.93 -5.35 9.77
CA ILE A 59 -2.29 -3.92 9.78
C ILE A 59 -3.63 -3.64 10.44
N ASN A 60 -4.25 -4.64 11.06
CA ASN A 60 -5.54 -4.59 11.73
C ASN A 60 -6.63 -3.94 10.87
N THR A 61 -7.02 -4.63 9.79
CA THR A 61 -8.06 -4.18 8.85
C THR A 61 -8.94 -5.33 8.39
N ASN A 62 -10.07 -5.03 7.73
CA ASN A 62 -10.85 -6.05 7.07
C ASN A 62 -10.11 -6.55 5.82
N LYS A 63 -9.94 -7.87 5.70
CA LYS A 63 -9.29 -8.48 4.53
C LYS A 63 -9.97 -8.12 3.20
N ASN A 64 -11.26 -7.78 3.23
CA ASN A 64 -11.99 -7.34 2.05
C ASN A 64 -11.57 -5.97 1.52
N ASN A 65 -10.89 -5.17 2.33
CA ASN A 65 -10.38 -3.86 1.94
C ASN A 65 -9.06 -3.93 1.17
N ILE A 66 -8.46 -5.12 1.02
CA ILE A 66 -7.18 -5.31 0.35
C ILE A 66 -7.41 -5.61 -1.14
N ILE A 67 -6.73 -4.89 -2.03
CA ILE A 67 -6.63 -5.14 -3.46
C ILE A 67 -5.15 -5.39 -3.79
N PHE A 68 -4.83 -6.56 -4.31
CA PHE A 68 -3.47 -6.86 -4.75
C PHE A 68 -3.16 -6.17 -6.08
N THR A 69 -1.95 -5.60 -6.17
CA THR A 69 -1.43 -4.91 -7.35
C THR A 69 -0.03 -5.41 -7.68
N GLY A 70 0.49 -5.10 -8.85
CA GLY A 70 1.85 -5.47 -9.24
C GLY A 70 2.95 -4.69 -8.48
N SER A 71 2.61 -3.58 -7.83
CA SER A 71 3.53 -2.76 -7.04
C SER A 71 2.77 -1.68 -6.25
N ALA A 72 3.44 -1.03 -5.29
CA ALA A 72 2.92 0.18 -4.66
C ALA A 72 2.64 1.29 -5.69
N THR A 73 3.50 1.44 -6.71
CA THR A 73 3.30 2.41 -7.80
C THR A 73 2.00 2.15 -8.57
N GLU A 74 1.66 0.89 -8.87
CA GLU A 74 0.38 0.55 -9.50
C GLU A 74 -0.80 0.90 -8.58
N ALA A 75 -0.70 0.60 -7.29
CA ALA A 75 -1.72 0.94 -6.29
C ALA A 75 -1.99 2.45 -6.21
N ILE A 76 -0.91 3.26 -6.19
CA ILE A 76 -0.98 4.73 -6.18
C ILE A 76 -1.64 5.24 -7.46
N ASN A 77 -1.25 4.73 -8.64
CA ASN A 77 -1.85 5.13 -9.91
C ASN A 77 -3.33 4.77 -10.00
N LEU A 78 -3.71 3.56 -9.54
CA LEU A 78 -5.10 3.14 -9.46
C LEU A 78 -5.92 4.11 -8.60
N LEU A 79 -5.42 4.45 -7.42
CA LEU A 79 -6.09 5.38 -6.52
C LEU A 79 -6.20 6.79 -7.12
N PHE A 80 -5.08 7.34 -7.56
CA PHE A 80 -4.98 8.73 -7.99
C PHE A 80 -5.77 9.03 -9.27
N SER A 81 -5.98 8.04 -10.13
CA SER A 81 -6.83 8.18 -11.31
C SER A 81 -8.31 8.49 -10.98
N ASN A 82 -8.71 8.35 -9.72
CA ASN A 82 -10.06 8.61 -9.24
C ASN A 82 -10.24 10.02 -8.63
N PHE A 83 -9.19 10.85 -8.62
CA PHE A 83 -9.23 12.17 -8.00
C PHE A 83 -8.70 13.24 -8.94
N GLU A 84 -9.43 14.34 -9.03
CA GLU A 84 -9.01 15.53 -9.80
C GLU A 84 -8.11 16.46 -8.97
N THR A 85 -8.29 16.45 -7.65
CA THR A 85 -7.53 17.30 -6.73
C THR A 85 -6.82 16.44 -5.68
N ILE A 86 -5.49 16.42 -5.78
CA ILE A 86 -4.64 15.64 -4.88
C ILE A 86 -3.65 16.60 -4.21
N VAL A 87 -3.62 16.60 -2.89
CA VAL A 87 -2.67 17.34 -2.07
C VAL A 87 -1.59 16.40 -1.60
N VAL A 88 -0.34 16.71 -1.85
CA VAL A 88 0.82 15.86 -1.50
C VAL A 88 1.85 16.62 -0.67
N THR A 89 2.73 15.92 0.05
CA THR A 89 3.86 16.57 0.70
C THR A 89 5.05 16.72 -0.26
N SER A 90 5.94 17.66 0.02
CA SER A 90 7.15 17.89 -0.80
C SER A 90 8.18 16.77 -0.73
N ILE A 91 8.02 15.82 0.19
CA ILE A 91 8.96 14.73 0.46
C ILE A 91 8.47 13.35 -0.02
N GLU A 92 7.38 13.32 -0.77
CA GLU A 92 6.81 12.07 -1.27
C GLU A 92 7.76 11.33 -2.23
N HIS A 93 7.58 10.01 -2.30
CA HIS A 93 8.25 9.21 -3.32
C HIS A 93 7.80 9.62 -4.72
N PHE A 94 8.67 9.45 -5.73
CA PHE A 94 8.37 9.78 -7.13
C PHE A 94 7.08 9.14 -7.66
N ALA A 95 6.71 7.96 -7.17
CA ALA A 95 5.45 7.32 -7.55
C ALA A 95 4.23 8.19 -7.18
N VAL A 96 4.28 8.92 -6.06
CA VAL A 96 3.25 9.87 -5.63
C VAL A 96 3.36 11.19 -6.39
N LEU A 97 4.54 11.80 -6.41
CA LEU A 97 4.76 13.10 -7.04
C LEU A 97 4.41 13.09 -8.53
N SER A 98 4.85 12.06 -9.27
CA SER A 98 4.60 11.95 -10.70
C SER A 98 3.15 11.59 -11.03
N SER A 99 2.50 10.75 -10.20
CA SER A 99 1.12 10.32 -10.44
C SER A 99 0.10 11.38 -10.06
N SER A 100 0.38 12.18 -9.03
CA SER A 100 -0.53 13.24 -8.57
C SER A 100 -0.71 14.36 -9.61
N LYS A 101 0.36 14.64 -10.38
CA LYS A 101 0.41 15.81 -11.28
C LYS A 101 -0.05 17.09 -10.59
N SER A 102 0.19 17.19 -9.29
CA SER A 102 -0.40 18.18 -8.43
C SER A 102 0.52 19.38 -8.23
N ASP A 103 -0.08 20.58 -8.26
CA ASP A 103 0.54 21.82 -7.81
C ASP A 103 0.23 22.11 -6.32
N HIS A 104 -0.57 21.23 -5.67
CA HIS A 104 -0.97 21.36 -4.26
C HIS A 104 0.03 20.66 -3.35
N ILE A 105 1.17 21.30 -3.14
CA ILE A 105 2.29 20.74 -2.37
C ILE A 105 2.34 21.34 -0.96
N ILE A 106 2.33 20.50 0.06
CA ILE A 106 2.49 20.88 1.46
C ILE A 106 3.98 20.79 1.83
N PRO A 107 4.56 21.87 2.36
CA PRO A 107 5.95 21.85 2.79
C PRO A 107 6.15 21.01 4.05
N VAL A 108 7.39 20.62 4.28
CA VAL A 108 7.86 20.10 5.58
C VAL A 108 8.64 21.18 6.32
N ASN A 109 8.74 21.08 7.65
CA ASN A 109 9.57 21.91 8.49
C ASN A 109 11.06 21.52 8.38
N GLN A 110 11.95 22.15 9.16
CA GLN A 110 13.39 21.90 9.15
C GLN A 110 13.76 20.49 9.62
N ASP A 111 12.88 19.83 10.38
CA ASP A 111 13.06 18.46 10.84
C ASP A 111 12.52 17.43 9.80
N GLY A 112 12.06 17.89 8.65
CA GLY A 112 11.48 17.03 7.60
C GLY A 112 10.09 16.49 7.93
N VAL A 113 9.40 17.09 8.91
CA VAL A 113 8.03 16.73 9.30
C VAL A 113 7.04 17.65 8.59
N VAL A 114 5.92 17.11 8.12
CA VAL A 114 4.86 17.87 7.45
C VAL A 114 4.39 19.06 8.30
N ASP A 115 4.29 20.24 7.68
CA ASP A 115 3.79 21.44 8.35
C ASP A 115 2.27 21.35 8.50
N LEU A 116 1.82 20.90 9.68
CA LEU A 116 0.40 20.71 9.99
C LEU A 116 -0.38 22.04 10.00
N ASN A 117 0.25 23.13 10.42
CA ASN A 117 -0.39 24.46 10.40
C ASN A 117 -0.62 24.93 8.97
N PHE A 118 0.39 24.74 8.12
CA PHE A 118 0.25 25.06 6.69
C PHE A 118 -0.85 24.18 6.07
N LEU A 119 -0.84 22.88 6.33
CA LEU A 119 -1.84 21.94 5.83
C LEU A 119 -3.27 22.42 6.19
N GLU A 120 -3.52 22.74 7.46
CA GLU A 120 -4.84 23.18 7.92
C GLU A 120 -5.30 24.47 7.21
N LEU A 121 -4.41 25.47 7.14
CA LEU A 121 -4.72 26.75 6.48
C LEU A 121 -4.92 26.56 4.96
N TYR A 122 -4.15 25.67 4.35
CA TYR A 122 -4.25 25.38 2.93
C TYR A 122 -5.56 24.69 2.57
N LEU A 123 -5.91 23.60 3.30
CA LEU A 123 -7.17 22.89 3.09
C LEU A 123 -8.39 23.77 3.32
N LYS A 124 -8.38 24.65 4.35
CA LYS A 124 -9.45 25.62 4.61
C LYS A 124 -9.73 26.55 3.42
N LYS A 125 -8.70 26.86 2.63
CA LYS A 125 -8.85 27.67 1.39
C LYS A 125 -9.28 26.78 0.22
N LEU A 126 -8.66 25.60 0.09
CA LEU A 126 -8.83 24.71 -1.06
C LEU A 126 -10.26 24.19 -1.19
N VAL A 127 -10.89 23.78 -0.09
CA VAL A 127 -12.26 23.23 -0.07
C VAL A 127 -13.35 24.22 -0.52
N LYS A 128 -13.03 25.49 -0.63
CA LYS A 128 -13.98 26.50 -1.15
C LYS A 128 -14.16 26.37 -2.66
N ASN A 129 -13.13 25.90 -3.37
CA ASN A 129 -13.07 25.86 -4.82
C ASN A 129 -13.06 24.44 -5.40
N TYR A 130 -12.66 23.46 -4.59
CA TYR A 130 -12.47 22.07 -5.02
C TYR A 130 -13.30 21.09 -4.17
N LYS A 131 -13.73 20.03 -4.81
CA LYS A 131 -14.44 18.91 -4.18
C LYS A 131 -13.63 17.63 -4.34
N ASN A 132 -13.98 16.62 -3.60
CA ASN A 132 -13.37 15.28 -3.73
C ASN A 132 -11.84 15.32 -3.64
N ILE A 133 -11.33 16.00 -2.60
CA ILE A 133 -9.90 16.22 -2.39
C ILE A 133 -9.30 15.00 -1.70
N LEU A 134 -8.20 14.48 -2.26
CA LEU A 134 -7.35 13.47 -1.64
C LEU A 134 -6.10 14.13 -1.06
N VAL A 135 -5.86 13.93 0.23
CA VAL A 135 -4.59 14.29 0.89
C VAL A 135 -3.73 13.04 0.96
N SER A 136 -2.54 13.07 0.39
CA SER A 136 -1.61 11.94 0.36
C SER A 136 -0.33 12.30 1.09
N VAL A 137 0.01 11.53 2.12
CA VAL A 137 1.22 11.71 2.94
C VAL A 137 1.90 10.37 3.18
N MET A 138 3.20 10.25 2.86
CA MET A 138 3.95 9.05 3.19
C MET A 138 4.11 8.91 4.72
N TRP A 139 4.09 7.69 5.24
CA TRP A 139 4.22 7.48 6.69
C TRP A 139 5.66 7.60 7.18
N VAL A 140 6.58 6.96 6.45
CA VAL A 140 8.02 6.98 6.75
C VAL A 140 8.77 7.35 5.49
N ASN A 141 9.62 8.38 5.56
CA ASN A 141 10.40 8.80 4.41
C ASN A 141 11.50 7.79 4.07
N ASN A 142 11.61 7.42 2.81
CA ASN A 142 12.54 6.39 2.33
C ASN A 142 14.01 6.80 2.36
N GLU A 143 14.31 8.09 2.42
CA GLU A 143 15.68 8.60 2.43
C GLU A 143 16.14 8.96 3.84
N THR A 144 15.30 9.67 4.59
CA THR A 144 15.64 10.20 5.91
C THR A 144 15.20 9.30 7.07
N GLY A 145 14.22 8.42 6.85
CA GLY A 145 13.59 7.59 7.90
C GLY A 145 12.65 8.37 8.84
N ILE A 146 12.36 9.64 8.55
CA ILE A 146 11.48 10.47 9.38
C ILE A 146 10.05 9.93 9.30
N ILE A 147 9.45 9.74 10.48
CA ILE A 147 8.06 9.30 10.64
C ILE A 147 7.16 10.52 10.64
N GLN A 148 6.15 10.52 9.77
CA GLN A 148 5.16 11.59 9.67
C GLN A 148 4.02 11.41 10.67
N PRO A 149 3.42 12.48 11.21
CA PRO A 149 2.34 12.45 12.18
C PRO A 149 0.98 12.18 11.51
N ILE A 150 0.81 10.95 10.98
CA ILE A 150 -0.34 10.59 10.13
C ILE A 150 -1.68 10.79 10.84
N GLU A 151 -1.78 10.49 12.13
CA GLU A 151 -3.00 10.70 12.92
C GLU A 151 -3.45 12.16 12.87
N HIS A 152 -2.54 13.11 13.07
CA HIS A 152 -2.84 14.54 13.00
C HIS A 152 -3.18 14.99 11.57
N VAL A 153 -2.51 14.42 10.56
CA VAL A 153 -2.86 14.69 9.16
C VAL A 153 -4.30 14.24 8.88
N VAL A 154 -4.68 13.05 9.36
CA VAL A 154 -6.05 12.52 9.22
C VAL A 154 -7.06 13.43 9.91
N GLU A 155 -6.81 13.81 11.17
CA GLU A 155 -7.68 14.71 11.93
C GLU A 155 -7.93 16.03 11.18
N ILE A 156 -6.86 16.67 10.69
CA ILE A 156 -6.95 17.91 9.94
C ILE A 156 -7.72 17.71 8.64
N ALA A 157 -7.39 16.69 7.84
CA ALA A 157 -8.03 16.45 6.55
C ALA A 157 -9.53 16.14 6.71
N LYS A 158 -9.88 15.30 7.68
CA LYS A 158 -11.28 14.94 7.98
C LYS A 158 -12.12 16.13 8.45
N LYS A 159 -11.54 17.07 9.19
CA LYS A 159 -12.21 18.34 9.58
C LYS A 159 -12.72 19.13 8.38
N PHE A 160 -12.07 19.00 7.23
CA PHE A 160 -12.45 19.65 5.97
C PHE A 160 -13.16 18.72 4.98
N GLY A 161 -13.50 17.49 5.39
CA GLY A 161 -14.19 16.52 4.53
C GLY A 161 -13.31 15.95 3.41
N CYS A 162 -11.98 16.03 3.55
CA CYS A 162 -11.03 15.44 2.61
C CYS A 162 -10.83 13.94 2.89
N LEU A 163 -10.53 13.17 1.83
CA LEU A 163 -10.09 11.79 1.94
C LEU A 163 -8.57 11.74 2.16
N VAL A 164 -8.09 10.69 2.82
CA VAL A 164 -6.68 10.57 3.16
C VAL A 164 -6.10 9.25 2.66
N HIS A 165 -5.01 9.36 1.92
CA HIS A 165 -4.12 8.27 1.51
C HIS A 165 -2.80 8.36 2.26
N CYS A 166 -2.27 7.19 2.64
CA CYS A 166 -0.94 7.08 3.20
C CYS A 166 -0.09 6.08 2.39
N ASP A 167 1.08 6.51 1.90
CA ASP A 167 2.08 5.58 1.39
C ASP A 167 2.84 4.96 2.57
N ALA A 168 2.55 3.69 2.86
CA ALA A 168 3.17 2.93 3.94
C ALA A 168 4.24 1.94 3.45
N ALA A 169 4.80 2.13 2.25
CA ALA A 169 5.82 1.25 1.70
C ALA A 169 7.03 1.11 2.63
N GLN A 170 7.42 2.16 3.34
CA GLN A 170 8.52 2.12 4.30
C GLN A 170 8.07 1.90 5.75
N ALA A 171 6.77 1.97 6.03
CA ALA A 171 6.22 1.79 7.37
C ALA A 171 5.94 0.32 7.70
N LEU A 172 5.41 -0.44 6.71
CA LEU A 172 5.01 -1.83 6.89
C LEU A 172 6.18 -2.67 7.41
N GLY A 173 5.95 -3.37 8.52
CA GLY A 173 6.94 -4.24 9.16
C GLY A 173 8.09 -3.54 9.87
N LYS A 174 8.11 -2.19 9.92
CA LYS A 174 9.11 -1.39 10.63
C LYS A 174 8.51 -0.61 11.80
N ILE A 175 7.26 -0.19 11.67
CA ILE A 175 6.46 0.39 12.74
C ILE A 175 5.12 -0.34 12.83
N LYS A 176 4.47 -0.26 13.98
CA LYS A 176 3.11 -0.81 14.16
C LYS A 176 2.12 0.00 13.34
N ILE A 177 1.32 -0.69 12.54
CA ILE A 177 0.18 -0.12 11.80
C ILE A 177 -1.10 -0.70 12.38
N ASN A 178 -2.04 0.16 12.79
CA ASN A 178 -3.36 -0.25 13.25
C ASN A 178 -4.44 0.61 12.60
N LEU A 179 -5.07 0.10 11.56
CA LEU A 179 -6.08 0.85 10.80
C LEU A 179 -7.45 0.92 11.49
N GLU A 180 -7.66 0.20 12.60
CA GLU A 180 -8.85 0.41 13.43
C GLU A 180 -8.74 1.67 14.31
N GLU A 181 -7.50 2.09 14.61
CA GLU A 181 -7.23 3.29 15.41
C GLU A 181 -7.12 4.56 14.57
N ILE A 182 -6.79 4.42 13.28
CA ILE A 182 -6.53 5.56 12.38
C ILE A 182 -7.56 5.56 11.25
N ALA A 183 -8.33 6.63 11.12
CA ALA A 183 -9.39 6.77 10.12
C ALA A 183 -8.84 7.09 8.70
N LEU A 184 -7.85 6.31 8.24
CA LEU A 184 -7.36 6.36 6.87
C LEU A 184 -8.41 5.82 5.89
N ASP A 185 -8.53 6.46 4.72
CA ASP A 185 -9.38 5.96 3.65
C ASP A 185 -8.62 4.99 2.75
N PHE A 186 -7.31 5.25 2.55
CA PHE A 186 -6.46 4.46 1.67
C PHE A 186 -5.07 4.29 2.25
N LEU A 187 -4.49 3.10 2.04
CA LEU A 187 -3.11 2.80 2.39
C LEU A 187 -2.45 2.01 1.25
N THR A 188 -1.23 2.38 0.88
CA THR A 188 -0.44 1.64 -0.12
C THR A 188 0.67 0.85 0.54
N LEU A 189 0.82 -0.41 0.13
CA LEU A 189 1.84 -1.34 0.63
C LEU A 189 2.72 -1.90 -0.48
N SER A 190 3.97 -2.22 -0.14
CA SER A 190 4.95 -2.80 -1.07
C SER A 190 5.57 -4.07 -0.48
N GLY A 191 5.40 -5.22 -1.16
CA GLY A 191 5.82 -6.51 -0.63
C GLY A 191 7.35 -6.64 -0.48
N HIS A 192 8.13 -6.18 -1.47
CA HIS A 192 9.59 -6.33 -1.43
C HIS A 192 10.29 -5.50 -0.33
N LYS A 193 9.59 -4.56 0.29
CA LYS A 193 10.10 -3.78 1.42
C LYS A 193 10.07 -4.55 2.74
N ILE A 194 9.43 -5.72 2.76
CA ILE A 194 9.33 -6.60 3.92
C ILE A 194 9.86 -8.02 3.64
N GLY A 195 10.64 -8.20 2.58
CA GLY A 195 11.24 -9.49 2.22
C GLY A 195 10.33 -10.44 1.45
N ALA A 196 9.26 -9.93 0.84
CA ALA A 196 8.50 -10.62 -0.20
C ALA A 196 9.16 -10.42 -1.57
N PRO A 197 8.73 -11.15 -2.64
CA PRO A 197 9.20 -10.91 -4.00
C PRO A 197 8.92 -9.49 -4.48
N THR A 198 9.71 -9.02 -5.44
CA THR A 198 9.34 -7.86 -6.27
C THR A 198 8.10 -8.17 -7.12
N GLY A 199 7.43 -7.16 -7.65
CA GLY A 199 6.26 -7.35 -8.52
C GLY A 199 4.97 -7.69 -7.75
N ILE A 200 4.89 -7.27 -6.48
CA ILE A 200 3.68 -7.36 -5.65
C ILE A 200 3.56 -6.16 -4.72
N GLY A 201 2.37 -5.59 -4.66
CA GLY A 201 1.94 -4.55 -3.75
C GLY A 201 0.48 -4.73 -3.38
N ALA A 202 -0.06 -3.80 -2.61
CA ALA A 202 -1.49 -3.76 -2.31
C ALA A 202 -1.97 -2.33 -2.09
N LEU A 203 -3.21 -2.08 -2.51
CA LEU A 203 -4.02 -0.95 -2.08
C LEU A 203 -5.01 -1.45 -1.02
N ILE A 204 -5.01 -0.82 0.12
CA ILE A 204 -6.07 -0.97 1.12
C ILE A 204 -7.00 0.21 0.95
N HIS A 205 -8.29 -0.05 0.78
CA HIS A 205 -9.27 0.99 0.61
C HIS A 205 -10.51 0.75 1.49
N ASN A 206 -11.13 1.82 1.92
CA ASN A 206 -12.40 1.77 2.60
C ASN A 206 -13.48 1.37 1.57
N ASP A 207 -14.16 0.24 1.78
CA ASP A 207 -15.17 -0.33 0.87
C ASP A 207 -16.42 0.55 0.66
N LYS A 208 -16.58 1.59 1.50
CA LYS A 208 -17.65 2.61 1.34
C LYS A 208 -17.32 3.66 0.29
N ILE A 209 -16.08 3.70 -0.22
CA ILE A 209 -15.63 4.66 -1.24
C ILE A 209 -15.55 3.91 -2.57
N GLU A 210 -16.34 4.32 -3.53
CA GLU A 210 -16.30 3.74 -4.87
C GLU A 210 -15.05 4.21 -5.63
N LEU A 211 -14.32 3.26 -6.22
CA LEU A 211 -13.19 3.51 -7.10
C LEU A 211 -13.48 2.93 -8.48
N THR A 212 -13.06 3.64 -9.50
CA THR A 212 -13.07 3.16 -10.89
C THR A 212 -11.77 2.38 -11.14
N PRO A 213 -11.86 1.12 -11.59
CA PRO A 213 -10.67 0.33 -11.90
C PRO A 213 -9.90 0.91 -13.09
N GLN A 214 -8.56 0.89 -13.01
CA GLN A 214 -7.69 1.36 -14.09
C GLN A 214 -7.36 0.24 -15.09
N ILE A 215 -7.19 -0.99 -14.61
CA ILE A 215 -6.92 -2.17 -15.43
C ILE A 215 -8.21 -2.97 -15.57
N LEU A 216 -8.81 -2.90 -16.76
CA LEU A 216 -10.10 -3.52 -17.06
C LEU A 216 -9.91 -4.94 -17.60
N GLY A 217 -10.87 -5.85 -17.32
CA GLY A 217 -10.85 -7.24 -17.78
C GLY A 217 -11.81 -8.13 -17.04
N GLY A 218 -11.32 -9.25 -16.50
CA GLY A 218 -12.12 -10.19 -15.70
C GLY A 218 -12.39 -9.68 -14.29
N GLY A 219 -13.10 -10.51 -13.48
CA GLY A 219 -13.52 -10.16 -12.13
C GLY A 219 -12.46 -10.32 -11.03
N GLN A 220 -11.16 -10.44 -11.38
CA GLN A 220 -10.09 -10.55 -10.41
C GLN A 220 -10.06 -9.34 -9.47
N GLU A 221 -9.58 -9.55 -8.25
CA GLU A 221 -9.56 -8.52 -7.21
C GLU A 221 -10.90 -7.76 -7.10
N LYS A 222 -12.01 -8.49 -7.18
CA LYS A 222 -13.37 -7.93 -7.13
C LYS A 222 -13.69 -6.93 -8.25
N GLY A 223 -13.04 -7.09 -9.40
CA GLY A 223 -13.17 -6.19 -10.54
C GLY A 223 -12.29 -4.94 -10.47
N MET A 224 -11.57 -4.74 -9.35
CA MET A 224 -10.75 -3.54 -9.14
C MET A 224 -9.39 -3.61 -9.84
N ARG A 225 -8.88 -4.81 -10.08
CA ARG A 225 -7.63 -5.03 -10.80
C ARG A 225 -7.72 -6.33 -11.59
N ALA A 226 -8.03 -6.22 -12.86
CA ALA A 226 -8.19 -7.37 -13.74
C ALA A 226 -6.85 -7.99 -14.15
N GLY A 227 -6.91 -9.18 -14.73
CA GLY A 227 -5.76 -9.99 -15.13
C GLY A 227 -5.46 -11.08 -14.11
N THR A 228 -4.98 -12.23 -14.60
CA THR A 228 -4.62 -13.37 -13.75
C THR A 228 -3.70 -12.94 -12.62
N GLU A 229 -4.05 -13.33 -11.39
CA GLU A 229 -3.36 -12.90 -10.18
C GLU A 229 -1.94 -13.47 -10.13
N ASN A 230 -1.00 -12.67 -9.65
CA ASN A 230 0.38 -13.09 -9.36
C ASN A 230 0.40 -13.95 -8.08
N ILE A 231 -0.05 -15.20 -8.18
CA ILE A 231 -0.21 -16.11 -7.03
C ILE A 231 1.10 -16.26 -6.23
N LEU A 232 2.24 -16.37 -6.93
CA LEU A 232 3.54 -16.48 -6.26
C LEU A 232 3.90 -15.20 -5.49
N GLY A 233 3.73 -14.04 -6.11
CA GLY A 233 3.94 -12.75 -5.44
C GLY A 233 3.02 -12.58 -4.23
N ILE A 234 1.73 -12.88 -4.39
CA ILE A 234 0.71 -12.80 -3.32
C ILE A 234 1.06 -13.77 -2.19
N LYS A 235 1.41 -15.02 -2.50
CA LYS A 235 1.86 -16.02 -1.53
C LYS A 235 3.05 -15.49 -0.72
N GLY A 236 4.08 -15.00 -1.41
CA GLY A 236 5.28 -14.48 -0.77
C GLY A 236 4.98 -13.26 0.12
N PHE A 237 4.10 -12.37 -0.30
CA PHE A 237 3.69 -11.21 0.50
C PHE A 237 2.94 -11.63 1.77
N GLY A 238 2.00 -12.57 1.66
CA GLY A 238 1.29 -13.11 2.83
C GLY A 238 2.19 -13.84 3.82
N VAL A 239 3.22 -14.58 3.34
CA VAL A 239 4.20 -15.24 4.21
C VAL A 239 5.10 -14.22 4.91
N ALA A 240 5.57 -13.20 4.20
CA ALA A 240 6.35 -12.12 4.80
C ALA A 240 5.54 -11.36 5.87
N ALA A 241 4.28 -11.07 5.61
CA ALA A 241 3.39 -10.44 6.58
C ALA A 241 3.21 -11.31 7.84
N LYS A 242 3.01 -12.63 7.68
CA LYS A 242 2.88 -13.55 8.81
C LYS A 242 4.17 -13.68 9.62
N PHE A 243 5.32 -13.68 8.95
CA PHE A 243 6.63 -13.69 9.63
C PHE A 243 6.77 -12.48 10.56
N ILE A 244 6.44 -11.27 10.08
CA ILE A 244 6.49 -10.04 10.88
C ILE A 244 5.50 -10.11 12.04
N LEU A 245 4.26 -10.51 11.79
CA LEU A 245 3.22 -10.62 12.81
C LEU A 245 3.64 -11.54 13.97
N ASN A 246 4.39 -12.59 13.68
CA ASN A 246 4.88 -13.53 14.71
C ASN A 246 6.15 -13.02 15.43
N ALA A 247 6.84 -12.01 14.88
CA ALA A 247 8.07 -11.43 15.45
C ALA A 247 7.80 -10.20 16.34
N THR A 248 6.60 -9.64 16.27
CA THR A 248 6.13 -8.49 17.06
C THR A 248 5.25 -8.96 18.21
#